data_7c28478815fc3b83d80b46a1d5024b09
#
_entry.id   7c28478815fc3b83d80b46a1d5024b09
#
_cell.length_a   1.000
_cell.length_b   1.000
_cell.length_c   1.000
_cell.angle_alpha   90.00
_cell.angle_beta   90.00
_cell.angle_gamma   90.00
#
_symmetry.space_group_name_H-M   'P 1'
#
loop_
_entity.id
_entity.type
_entity.pdbx_description
1 polymer ?
#
loop_
_entity_poly.entity_id
_entity_poly.type
_entity_poly.pdbx_seq_one_letter_code
_entity_poly.pdbx_strand_id
1 'polypeptide(L)'
;MMDWKRSFADTKVRDVYDLIVKEPSKVQRSAKIMDVIDQMLMNPTSRKVYVIDVEGNLIGVVNTEMILRLIGYRVGVKENSSMAFVHFLKDTLKEDVEDIMILKVRPVKRETPLTEALKSMIEFHVNDLPVVDDDHKLIGELMSSELFIAAKRLFESP
;
A
#
# COMPACT_ATOMS: atom_id res chain seq x y z
N MET A 1 3.50 -34.73 14.60
CA MET A 1 3.93 -33.96 13.40
C MET A 1 2.84 -32.97 13.07
N MET A 2 3.12 -31.67 13.22
CA MET A 2 2.16 -30.63 12.81
C MET A 2 1.99 -30.71 11.28
N ASP A 3 0.76 -30.91 10.82
CA ASP A 3 0.49 -30.85 9.39
C ASP A 3 0.60 -29.38 8.95
N TRP A 4 1.76 -29.00 8.43
CA TRP A 4 2.05 -27.65 7.97
C TRP A 4 1.04 -27.13 6.95
N LYS A 5 0.45 -28.02 6.14
CA LYS A 5 -0.60 -27.65 5.19
C LYS A 5 -1.87 -27.19 5.89
N ARG A 6 -2.19 -27.84 6.98
CA ARG A 6 -3.35 -27.48 7.82
C ARG A 6 -3.10 -26.19 8.57
N SER A 7 -1.90 -26.04 9.13
CA SER A 7 -1.51 -24.84 9.88
C SER A 7 -1.52 -23.58 8.98
N PHE A 8 -1.03 -23.69 7.75
CA PHE A 8 -1.06 -22.56 6.81
C PHE A 8 -2.49 -22.29 6.31
N ALA A 9 -3.29 -23.31 6.06
CA ALA A 9 -4.68 -23.17 5.65
C ALA A 9 -5.53 -22.46 6.70
N ASP A 10 -5.20 -22.60 7.96
CA ASP A 10 -5.92 -21.98 9.09
C ASP A 10 -5.38 -20.58 9.43
N THR A 11 -4.27 -20.15 8.84
CA THR A 11 -3.67 -18.83 9.07
C THR A 11 -4.48 -17.73 8.37
N LYS A 12 -4.77 -16.68 9.12
CA LYS A 12 -5.54 -15.53 8.63
C LYS A 12 -4.68 -14.27 8.57
N VAL A 13 -5.15 -13.29 7.84
CA VAL A 13 -4.49 -11.98 7.73
C VAL A 13 -4.18 -11.40 9.11
N ARG A 14 -5.09 -11.51 10.08
CA ARG A 14 -4.91 -11.02 11.46
C ARG A 14 -3.66 -11.56 12.16
N ASP A 15 -3.17 -12.72 11.75
CA ASP A 15 -2.03 -13.39 12.39
C ASP A 15 -0.69 -12.82 11.93
N VAL A 16 -0.66 -12.03 10.83
CA VAL A 16 0.59 -11.63 10.17
C VAL A 16 0.69 -10.17 9.71
N TYR A 17 -0.41 -9.45 9.57
CA TYR A 17 -0.40 -8.15 8.88
C TYR A 17 0.30 -7.01 9.65
N ASP A 18 0.65 -7.20 10.90
CA ASP A 18 1.30 -6.20 11.75
C ASP A 18 2.71 -6.60 12.20
N LEU A 19 3.33 -7.56 11.53
CA LEU A 19 4.67 -8.05 11.89
C LEU A 19 5.77 -7.05 11.53
N ILE A 20 5.64 -6.35 10.42
CA ILE A 20 6.62 -5.39 9.91
C ILE A 20 6.08 -3.97 10.00
N VAL A 21 4.90 -3.73 9.45
CA VAL A 21 4.26 -2.41 9.43
C VAL A 21 3.09 -2.41 10.41
N LYS A 22 3.25 -1.69 11.52
CA LYS A 22 2.21 -1.59 12.54
C LYS A 22 1.12 -0.59 12.17
N GLU A 23 1.50 0.50 11.53
CA GLU A 23 0.59 1.55 11.07
C GLU A 23 0.73 1.74 9.56
N PRO A 24 -0.35 1.67 8.79
CA PRO A 24 -0.29 1.92 7.36
C PRO A 24 -0.03 3.39 7.09
N SER A 25 0.79 3.67 6.07
CA SER A 25 0.95 5.04 5.57
C SER A 25 -0.35 5.51 4.94
N LYS A 26 -0.87 6.63 5.40
CA LYS A 26 -2.16 7.16 4.97
C LYS A 26 -2.19 8.68 4.94
N VAL A 27 -3.01 9.21 4.06
CA VAL A 27 -3.31 10.64 3.97
C VAL A 27 -4.82 10.83 3.82
N GLN A 28 -5.28 12.03 4.15
CA GLN A 28 -6.67 12.41 3.92
C GLN A 28 -6.91 12.69 2.43
N ARG A 29 -8.16 12.59 2.01
CA ARG A 29 -8.61 12.92 0.65
C ARG A 29 -8.16 14.30 0.18
N SER A 30 -8.12 15.28 1.09
CA SER A 30 -7.70 16.66 0.82
C SER A 30 -6.19 16.86 0.75
N ALA A 31 -5.39 15.82 0.95
CA ALA A 31 -3.94 15.92 0.93
C ALA A 31 -3.37 16.22 -0.46
N LYS A 32 -2.17 16.76 -0.46
CA LYS A 32 -1.38 17.02 -1.67
C LYS A 32 -0.40 15.88 -1.93
N ILE A 33 0.14 15.81 -3.14
CA ILE A 33 1.18 14.82 -3.47
C ILE A 33 2.40 14.95 -2.55
N MET A 34 2.75 16.18 -2.14
CA MET A 34 3.82 16.41 -1.17
C MET A 34 3.57 15.65 0.15
N ASP A 35 2.34 15.68 0.65
CA ASP A 35 1.97 14.96 1.88
C ASP A 35 2.11 13.44 1.71
N VAL A 36 1.80 12.93 0.52
CA VAL A 36 2.00 11.51 0.18
C VAL A 36 3.48 11.15 0.24
N ILE A 37 4.34 11.99 -0.35
CA ILE A 37 5.79 11.78 -0.33
C ILE A 37 6.33 11.82 1.10
N ASP A 38 5.87 12.75 1.93
CA ASP A 38 6.25 12.82 3.34
C ASP A 38 5.92 11.52 4.07
N GLN A 39 4.73 10.94 3.82
CA GLN A 39 4.36 9.65 4.38
C GLN A 39 5.26 8.51 3.89
N MET A 40 5.62 8.51 2.61
CA MET A 40 6.55 7.50 2.05
C MET A 40 7.93 7.58 2.72
N LEU A 41 8.40 8.77 3.00
CA LEU A 41 9.70 8.99 3.66
C LEU A 41 9.68 8.60 5.14
N MET A 42 8.55 8.75 5.81
CA MET A 42 8.37 8.33 7.20
C MET A 42 8.31 6.81 7.34
N ASN A 43 7.80 6.11 6.33
CA ASN A 43 7.67 4.66 6.34
C ASN A 43 8.23 4.06 5.04
N PRO A 44 9.56 4.00 4.89
CA PRO A 44 10.20 3.55 3.64
C PRO A 44 10.00 2.06 3.35
N THR A 45 9.51 1.29 4.31
CA THR A 45 9.21 -0.13 4.13
C THR A 45 7.99 -0.34 3.23
N SER A 46 7.02 0.56 3.28
CA SER A 46 5.85 0.53 2.40
C SER A 46 6.06 1.45 1.18
N ARG A 47 5.68 0.96 0.01
CA ARG A 47 5.73 1.72 -1.26
C ARG A 47 4.38 2.33 -1.63
N LYS A 48 3.42 2.23 -0.74
CA LYS A 48 2.06 2.73 -0.91
C LYS A 48 1.68 3.68 0.19
N VAL A 49 0.85 4.63 -0.17
CA VAL A 49 0.13 5.49 0.78
C VAL A 49 -1.35 5.36 0.46
N TYR A 50 -2.13 5.01 1.45
CA TYR A 50 -3.57 4.87 1.33
C TYR A 50 -4.26 6.21 1.54
N VAL A 51 -5.33 6.41 0.80
CA VAL A 51 -6.15 7.62 0.92
C VAL A 51 -7.42 7.26 1.66
N ILE A 52 -7.71 8.01 2.70
CA ILE A 52 -8.90 7.82 3.53
C ILE A 52 -9.76 9.09 3.53
N ASP A 53 -11.04 8.93 3.80
CA ASP A 53 -11.93 10.05 4.05
C ASP A 53 -11.88 10.51 5.51
N VAL A 54 -12.67 11.50 5.88
CA VAL A 54 -12.72 12.05 7.25
C VAL A 54 -13.19 11.04 8.30
N GLU A 55 -13.89 9.99 7.88
CA GLU A 55 -14.37 8.91 8.75
C GLU A 55 -13.37 7.75 8.86
N GLY A 56 -12.27 7.78 8.10
CA GLY A 56 -11.25 6.74 8.06
C GLY A 56 -11.51 5.64 7.04
N ASN A 57 -12.52 5.78 6.18
CA ASN A 57 -12.82 4.81 5.14
C ASN A 57 -11.75 4.84 4.05
N LEU A 58 -11.33 3.67 3.60
CA LEU A 58 -10.38 3.52 2.51
C LEU A 58 -11.06 3.89 1.18
N ILE A 59 -10.52 4.90 0.49
CA ILE A 59 -11.09 5.40 -0.77
C ILE A 59 -10.12 5.34 -1.95
N GLY A 60 -8.83 5.17 -1.71
CA GLY A 60 -7.85 5.10 -2.80
C GLY A 60 -6.48 4.71 -2.32
N VAL A 61 -5.56 4.61 -3.28
CA VAL A 61 -4.15 4.31 -3.03
C VAL A 61 -3.27 5.05 -4.03
N VAL A 62 -2.10 5.46 -3.56
CA VAL A 62 -1.02 6.02 -4.38
C VAL A 62 0.24 5.21 -4.11
N ASN A 63 0.94 4.79 -5.14
CA ASN A 63 2.23 4.12 -5.02
C ASN A 63 3.36 4.96 -5.61
N THR A 64 4.58 4.57 -5.27
CA THR A 64 5.80 5.27 -5.73
C THR A 64 5.88 5.33 -7.26
N GLU A 65 5.53 4.26 -7.94
CA GLU A 65 5.59 4.17 -9.40
C GLU A 65 4.67 5.18 -10.07
N MET A 66 3.48 5.40 -9.53
CA MET A 66 2.53 6.39 -10.06
C MET A 66 3.11 7.80 -10.00
N ILE A 67 3.74 8.16 -8.89
CA ILE A 67 4.36 9.48 -8.73
C ILE A 67 5.53 9.64 -9.71
N LEU A 68 6.38 8.62 -9.81
CA LEU A 68 7.51 8.64 -10.75
C LEU A 68 7.04 8.75 -12.21
N ARG A 69 6.02 8.04 -12.60
CA ARG A 69 5.43 8.12 -13.95
C ARG A 69 4.82 9.50 -14.22
N LEU A 70 4.13 10.06 -13.25
CA LEU A 70 3.53 11.39 -13.37
C LEU A 70 4.62 12.46 -13.58
N ILE A 71 5.68 12.44 -12.77
CA ILE A 71 6.82 13.34 -12.91
C ILE A 71 7.51 13.14 -14.27
N GLY A 72 7.81 11.88 -14.61
CA GLY A 72 8.48 11.54 -15.87
C GLY A 72 7.70 11.94 -17.11
N TYR A 73 6.39 11.73 -17.11
CA TYR A 73 5.52 12.14 -18.20
C TYR A 73 5.54 13.67 -18.41
N ARG A 74 5.45 14.43 -17.34
CA ARG A 74 5.43 15.89 -17.40
C ARG A 74 6.77 16.48 -17.78
N VAL A 75 7.86 15.92 -17.28
CA VAL A 75 9.22 16.35 -17.60
C VAL A 75 9.59 15.98 -19.03
N GLY A 76 9.16 14.81 -19.54
CA GLY A 76 9.45 14.36 -20.90
C GLY A 76 8.75 15.15 -22.01
N VAL A 77 7.71 15.90 -21.69
CA VAL A 77 6.88 16.63 -22.65
C VAL A 77 7.38 18.07 -22.90
N LYS A 78 8.28 18.60 -22.05
CA LYS A 78 8.76 19.98 -22.16
C LYS A 78 10.27 20.08 -22.07
N GLU A 79 10.81 21.07 -22.82
CA GLU A 79 12.24 21.27 -23.02
C GLU A 79 13.07 21.36 -21.73
N ASN A 80 14.26 20.87 -21.86
CA ASN A 80 15.40 20.63 -21.00
C ASN A 80 16.01 21.86 -20.30
N SER A 81 15.27 22.70 -19.61
CA SER A 81 15.91 23.63 -18.69
C SER A 81 15.73 23.14 -17.23
N SER A 82 16.78 23.25 -16.43
CA SER A 82 16.75 22.91 -14.99
C SER A 82 15.69 23.70 -14.25
N MET A 83 15.41 24.93 -14.67
CA MET A 83 14.37 25.79 -14.09
C MET A 83 12.97 25.27 -14.41
N ALA A 84 12.73 24.84 -15.65
CA ALA A 84 11.45 24.24 -16.04
C ALA A 84 11.18 22.96 -15.24
N PHE A 85 12.19 22.13 -15.04
CA PHE A 85 12.09 20.92 -14.22
C PHE A 85 11.66 21.25 -12.77
N VAL A 86 12.30 22.24 -12.15
CA VAL A 86 11.98 22.65 -10.78
C VAL A 86 10.53 23.17 -10.68
N HIS A 87 10.08 23.97 -11.65
CA HIS A 87 8.72 24.47 -11.69
C HIS A 87 7.69 23.34 -11.86
N PHE A 88 7.97 22.41 -12.76
CA PHE A 88 7.13 21.22 -12.94
C PHE A 88 7.01 20.38 -11.70
N LEU A 89 8.15 20.14 -11.04
CA LEU A 89 8.17 19.37 -9.79
C LEU A 89 7.34 20.08 -8.72
N LYS A 90 7.52 21.38 -8.54
CA LYS A 90 6.74 22.17 -7.58
C LYS A 90 5.24 22.12 -7.87
N ASP A 91 4.84 22.27 -9.13
CA ASP A 91 3.44 22.24 -9.51
C ASP A 91 2.83 20.85 -9.29
N THR A 92 3.57 19.79 -9.65
CA THR A 92 3.14 18.40 -9.42
C THR A 92 2.95 18.11 -7.94
N LEU A 93 3.86 18.56 -7.08
CA LEU A 93 3.79 18.31 -5.64
C LEU A 93 2.63 19.04 -4.95
N LYS A 94 2.09 20.08 -5.56
CA LYS A 94 0.92 20.84 -5.07
C LYS A 94 -0.42 20.27 -5.54
N GLU A 95 -0.41 19.29 -6.44
CA GLU A 95 -1.65 18.67 -6.90
C GLU A 95 -2.33 17.87 -5.80
N ASP A 96 -3.64 17.74 -5.93
CA ASP A 96 -4.46 16.99 -4.99
C ASP A 96 -4.26 15.48 -5.21
N VAL A 97 -4.10 14.74 -4.12
CA VAL A 97 -3.98 13.28 -4.18
C VAL A 97 -5.21 12.64 -4.82
N GLU A 98 -6.36 13.25 -4.64
CA GLU A 98 -7.63 12.78 -5.20
C GLU A 98 -7.61 12.68 -6.72
N ASP A 99 -6.84 13.56 -7.39
CA ASP A 99 -6.77 13.60 -8.85
C ASP A 99 -5.90 12.48 -9.45
N ILE A 100 -5.04 11.85 -8.64
CA ILE A 100 -4.10 10.84 -9.11
C ILE A 100 -4.29 9.45 -8.48
N MET A 101 -5.04 9.34 -7.37
CA MET A 101 -5.20 8.08 -6.66
C MET A 101 -5.92 7.02 -7.49
N ILE A 102 -5.54 5.76 -7.29
CA ILE A 102 -6.27 4.61 -7.83
C ILE A 102 -7.48 4.34 -6.95
N LEU A 103 -8.66 4.31 -7.54
CA LEU A 103 -9.93 4.05 -6.83
C LEU A 103 -10.21 2.56 -6.63
N LYS A 104 -9.72 1.71 -7.52
CA LYS A 104 -9.86 0.25 -7.39
C LYS A 104 -8.86 -0.28 -6.38
N VAL A 105 -9.22 -0.19 -5.12
CA VAL A 105 -8.47 -0.77 -4.02
C VAL A 105 -9.06 -2.15 -3.71
N ARG A 106 -8.19 -3.12 -3.40
CA ARG A 106 -8.60 -4.49 -3.09
C ARG A 106 -8.25 -4.81 -1.65
N PRO A 107 -9.09 -4.39 -0.71
CA PRO A 107 -8.83 -4.62 0.70
C PRO A 107 -9.06 -6.08 1.07
N VAL A 108 -8.34 -6.51 2.09
CA VAL A 108 -8.62 -7.75 2.81
C VAL A 108 -9.07 -7.41 4.22
N LYS A 109 -9.70 -8.36 4.89
CA LYS A 109 -10.12 -8.23 6.28
C LYS A 109 -9.23 -9.07 7.19
N ARG A 110 -9.29 -8.83 8.49
CA ARG A 110 -8.56 -9.60 9.48
C ARG A 110 -8.87 -11.10 9.38
N GLU A 111 -10.11 -11.46 9.11
CA GLU A 111 -10.58 -12.85 9.01
C GLU A 111 -10.32 -13.50 7.66
N THR A 112 -9.82 -12.77 6.68
CA THR A 112 -9.48 -13.31 5.34
C THR A 112 -8.40 -14.37 5.50
N PRO A 113 -8.60 -15.59 4.94
CA PRO A 113 -7.56 -16.60 4.89
C PRO A 113 -6.30 -16.08 4.18
N LEU A 114 -5.13 -16.41 4.70
CA LEU A 114 -3.87 -15.95 4.13
C LEU A 114 -3.68 -16.46 2.69
N THR A 115 -4.17 -17.66 2.40
CA THR A 115 -4.17 -18.24 1.04
C THR A 115 -4.98 -17.41 0.04
N GLU A 116 -6.08 -16.82 0.48
CA GLU A 116 -6.91 -15.94 -0.35
C GLU A 116 -6.21 -14.60 -0.61
N ALA A 117 -5.56 -14.03 0.41
CA ALA A 117 -4.74 -12.84 0.25
C ALA A 117 -3.58 -13.06 -0.73
N LEU A 118 -2.91 -14.22 -0.65
CA LEU A 118 -1.86 -14.60 -1.59
C LEU A 118 -2.38 -14.67 -3.03
N LYS A 119 -3.52 -15.30 -3.24
CA LYS A 119 -4.17 -15.36 -4.57
C LYS A 119 -4.45 -13.97 -5.12
N SER A 120 -4.94 -13.08 -4.28
CA SER A 120 -5.20 -11.68 -4.65
C SER A 120 -3.92 -10.96 -5.07
N MET A 121 -2.83 -11.11 -4.32
CA MET A 121 -1.54 -10.54 -4.69
C MET A 121 -1.04 -11.02 -6.05
N ILE A 122 -1.17 -12.31 -6.33
CA ILE A 122 -0.76 -12.91 -7.61
C ILE A 122 -1.64 -12.44 -8.76
N GLU A 123 -2.95 -12.48 -8.57
CA GLU A 123 -3.94 -12.13 -9.60
C GLU A 123 -3.82 -10.67 -10.04
N PHE A 124 -3.61 -9.77 -9.09
CA PHE A 124 -3.57 -8.33 -9.34
C PHE A 124 -2.16 -7.76 -9.44
N HIS A 125 -1.14 -8.61 -9.40
CA HIS A 125 0.28 -8.22 -9.49
C HIS A 125 0.66 -7.15 -8.47
N VAL A 126 0.23 -7.33 -7.23
CA VAL A 126 0.54 -6.43 -6.12
C VAL A 126 1.34 -7.13 -5.03
N ASN A 127 2.18 -6.40 -4.33
CA ASN A 127 3.06 -6.92 -3.27
C ASN A 127 2.52 -6.65 -1.86
N ASP A 128 1.44 -5.92 -1.76
CA ASP A 128 0.83 -5.51 -0.50
C ASP A 128 -0.66 -5.23 -0.70
N LEU A 129 -1.42 -5.43 0.35
CA LEU A 129 -2.87 -5.24 0.37
C LEU A 129 -3.27 -4.43 1.61
N PRO A 130 -4.18 -3.48 1.47
CA PRO A 130 -4.73 -2.80 2.63
C PRO A 130 -5.62 -3.75 3.44
N VAL A 131 -5.57 -3.61 4.74
CA VAL A 131 -6.45 -4.33 5.67
C VAL A 131 -7.49 -3.35 6.20
N VAL A 132 -8.75 -3.73 6.07
CA VAL A 132 -9.90 -2.94 6.55
C VAL A 132 -10.72 -3.72 7.57
N ASP A 133 -11.44 -3.00 8.42
CA ASP A 133 -12.45 -3.60 9.29
C ASP A 133 -13.78 -3.82 8.57
N ASP A 134 -14.80 -4.28 9.28
CA ASP A 134 -16.12 -4.55 8.71
C ASP A 134 -16.85 -3.27 8.25
N ASP A 135 -16.45 -2.10 8.75
CA ASP A 135 -16.96 -0.79 8.34
C ASP A 135 -16.13 -0.15 7.22
N HIS A 136 -15.24 -0.93 6.58
CA HIS A 136 -14.34 -0.49 5.50
C HIS A 136 -13.31 0.56 5.93
N LYS A 137 -13.01 0.66 7.21
CA LYS A 137 -11.97 1.55 7.72
C LYS A 137 -10.61 0.91 7.62
N LEU A 138 -9.62 1.69 7.17
CA LEU A 138 -8.24 1.23 7.07
C LEU A 138 -7.66 0.99 8.47
N ILE A 139 -7.23 -0.25 8.72
CA ILE A 139 -6.64 -0.68 10.00
C ILE A 139 -5.21 -1.21 9.87
N GLY A 140 -4.74 -1.48 8.67
CA GLY A 140 -3.39 -2.01 8.48
C GLY A 140 -3.04 -2.22 7.02
N GLU A 141 -1.88 -2.85 6.82
CA GLU A 141 -1.38 -3.27 5.52
C GLU A 141 -0.78 -4.67 5.65
N LEU A 142 -1.10 -5.55 4.74
CA LEU A 142 -0.46 -6.86 4.62
C LEU A 142 0.59 -6.81 3.51
N MET A 143 1.85 -7.01 3.86
CA MET A 143 2.96 -7.05 2.91
C MET A 143 3.31 -8.49 2.53
N SER A 144 3.79 -8.70 1.31
CA SER A 144 4.30 -10.01 0.87
C SER A 144 5.44 -10.53 1.75
N SER A 145 6.28 -9.64 2.28
CA SER A 145 7.33 -9.99 3.23
C SER A 145 6.79 -10.58 4.54
N GLU A 146 5.66 -10.07 5.04
CA GLU A 146 4.98 -10.63 6.22
C GLU A 146 4.45 -12.04 5.94
N LEU A 147 3.93 -12.26 4.74
CA LEU A 147 3.50 -13.57 4.28
C LEU A 147 4.68 -14.55 4.21
N PHE A 148 5.85 -14.10 3.74
CA PHE A 148 7.07 -14.91 3.72
C PHE A 148 7.58 -15.24 5.12
N ILE A 149 7.49 -14.31 6.06
CA ILE A 149 7.81 -14.57 7.48
C ILE A 149 6.91 -15.66 8.03
N ALA A 150 5.61 -15.59 7.78
CA ALA A 150 4.65 -16.61 8.22
C ALA A 150 5.00 -17.99 7.62
N ALA A 151 5.29 -18.04 6.32
CA ALA A 151 5.70 -19.28 5.65
C ALA A 151 7.00 -19.84 6.25
N LYS A 152 8.00 -19.00 6.46
CA LYS A 152 9.28 -19.41 7.07
C LYS A 152 9.09 -20.01 8.47
N ARG A 153 8.28 -19.38 9.30
CA ARG A 153 7.98 -19.88 10.66
C ARG A 153 7.35 -21.27 10.66
N LEU A 154 6.54 -21.59 9.66
CA LEU A 154 5.94 -22.92 9.53
C LEU A 154 6.98 -24.01 9.24
N PHE A 155 8.04 -23.69 8.52
CA PHE A 155 9.13 -24.64 8.23
C PHE A 155 10.15 -24.74 9.35
N GLU A 156 10.29 -23.72 10.19
CA GLU A 156 11.26 -23.69 11.30
C GLU A 156 10.68 -24.18 12.64
N SER A 157 9.37 -24.37 12.73
CA SER A 157 8.74 -24.93 13.93
C SER A 157 9.08 -26.43 14.06
N PRO A 158 9.63 -26.86 15.21
CA PRO A 158 9.94 -28.26 15.44
C PRO A 158 8.70 -29.15 15.50
#